data_ba43e2a2cca08871d3466d86848cbdcf
#
_entry.id   ba43e2a2cca08871d3466d86848cbdcf
#
_cell.length_a   1.000
_cell.length_b   1.000
_cell.length_c   1.000
_cell.angle_alpha   90.00
_cell.angle_beta   90.00
_cell.angle_gamma   90.00
#
_symmetry.space_group_name_H-M   'P 1'
#
loop_
_entity.id
_entity.type
_entity.pdbx_description
1 polymer ?
#
loop_
_entity_poly.entity_id
_entity_poly.type
_entity_poly.pdbx_seq_one_letter_code
_entity_poly.pdbx_strand_id
1 'polypeptide(L)'
;MKIGIDDSGGANLTSDYYSFKRLNIDSCISNSIDELTQMDALVLPGVGSAGKVMETLSKKNLISFIKKTNKPVLGICVGMQILFDYSEEDNTECLGLIKGNVTKFDKNDVIAVPQMGWNKVECKLDDTLDGYYYFANSYFNKDRDYTVGFTSYGNQFSSIIKKDNFLGCQFHPEKSSKAGEVFLKNFINSI
;
A
#
# COMPACT_ATOMS: atom_id res chain seq x y z
N MET A 1 -10.56 -18.58 2.72
CA MET A 1 -10.23 -17.13 2.60
C MET A 1 -9.69 -16.87 1.21
N LYS A 2 -10.20 -15.84 0.54
CA LYS A 2 -9.79 -15.43 -0.81
C LYS A 2 -9.47 -13.95 -0.83
N ILE A 3 -8.34 -13.57 -1.43
CA ILE A 3 -7.89 -12.19 -1.55
C ILE A 3 -7.99 -11.73 -3.00
N GLY A 4 -8.64 -10.60 -3.24
CA GLY A 4 -8.69 -9.94 -4.53
C GLY A 4 -7.56 -8.91 -4.66
N ILE A 5 -6.70 -9.06 -5.64
CA ILE A 5 -5.66 -8.09 -5.98
C ILE A 5 -6.17 -7.27 -7.14
N ASP A 6 -6.32 -5.95 -6.92
CA ASP A 6 -6.80 -5.06 -7.97
C ASP A 6 -5.80 -4.95 -9.12
N ASP A 7 -6.30 -5.18 -10.35
CA ASP A 7 -5.52 -4.97 -11.57
C ASP A 7 -5.65 -3.51 -12.04
N SER A 8 -4.98 -2.62 -11.33
CA SER A 8 -4.87 -1.20 -11.70
C SER A 8 -3.81 -0.92 -12.79
N GLY A 9 -3.33 -1.95 -13.47
CA GLY A 9 -2.53 -1.80 -14.70
C GLY A 9 -1.03 -1.68 -14.51
N GLY A 10 -0.48 -2.31 -13.49
CA GLY A 10 0.97 -2.31 -13.23
C GLY A 10 1.68 -3.63 -13.58
N ALA A 11 2.99 -3.57 -13.70
CA ALA A 11 3.80 -4.68 -14.21
C ALA A 11 4.18 -5.78 -13.19
N ASN A 12 3.87 -5.64 -11.90
CA ASN A 12 4.40 -6.55 -10.85
C ASN A 12 3.34 -7.24 -9.97
N LEU A 13 2.10 -7.30 -10.43
CA LEU A 13 0.98 -7.96 -9.71
C LEU A 13 1.26 -9.42 -9.39
N THR A 14 2.07 -10.06 -10.23
CA THR A 14 2.48 -11.46 -10.07
C THR A 14 3.27 -11.68 -8.77
N SER A 15 4.07 -10.70 -8.33
CA SER A 15 4.83 -10.80 -7.07
C SER A 15 3.91 -10.77 -5.85
N ASP A 16 2.88 -9.90 -5.86
CA ASP A 16 1.87 -9.85 -4.81
C ASP A 16 1.08 -11.17 -4.77
N TYR A 17 0.61 -11.65 -5.92
CA TYR A 17 -0.07 -12.93 -6.05
C TYR A 17 0.75 -14.09 -5.45
N TYR A 18 2.02 -14.22 -5.83
CA TYR A 18 2.86 -15.30 -5.31
C TYR A 18 3.22 -15.11 -3.83
N SER A 19 3.22 -13.88 -3.30
CA SER A 19 3.45 -13.66 -1.87
C SER A 19 2.32 -14.27 -1.03
N PHE A 20 1.07 -14.09 -1.41
CA PHE A 20 -0.09 -14.73 -0.78
C PHE A 20 -0.11 -16.25 -1.01
N LYS A 21 0.24 -16.70 -2.20
CA LYS A 21 0.33 -18.13 -2.50
C LYS A 21 1.36 -18.86 -1.63
N ARG A 22 2.52 -18.24 -1.35
CA ARG A 22 3.52 -18.80 -0.41
C ARG A 22 2.97 -18.93 1.02
N LEU A 23 2.00 -18.12 1.38
CA LEU A 23 1.29 -18.20 2.67
C LEU A 23 0.09 -19.15 2.65
N ASN A 24 -0.10 -19.94 1.57
CA ASN A 24 -1.24 -20.82 1.33
C ASN A 24 -2.59 -20.09 1.32
N ILE A 25 -2.60 -18.84 0.89
CA ILE A 25 -3.81 -18.03 0.72
C ILE A 25 -4.22 -18.03 -0.76
N ASP A 26 -5.48 -18.34 -1.00
CA ASP A 26 -6.07 -18.24 -2.33
C ASP A 26 -6.22 -16.76 -2.71
N SER A 27 -5.74 -16.39 -3.89
CA SER A 27 -5.80 -15.02 -4.38
C SER A 27 -6.06 -14.97 -5.88
N CYS A 28 -6.70 -13.92 -6.34
CA CYS A 28 -6.91 -13.66 -7.76
C CYS A 28 -6.58 -12.20 -8.10
N ILE A 29 -6.14 -11.99 -9.32
CA ILE A 29 -5.94 -10.65 -9.89
C ILE A 29 -7.16 -10.33 -10.73
N SER A 30 -7.86 -9.25 -10.41
CA SER A 30 -9.07 -8.85 -11.12
C SER A 30 -9.33 -7.35 -11.05
N ASN A 31 -10.02 -6.82 -12.07
CA ASN A 31 -10.61 -5.48 -12.07
C ASN A 31 -12.14 -5.54 -12.23
N SER A 32 -12.74 -6.70 -12.06
CA SER A 32 -14.19 -6.91 -12.07
C SER A 32 -14.77 -6.70 -10.68
N ILE A 33 -15.71 -5.76 -10.55
CA ILE A 33 -16.43 -5.51 -9.28
C ILE A 33 -17.14 -6.78 -8.81
N ASP A 34 -17.72 -7.55 -9.71
CA ASP A 34 -18.44 -8.79 -9.37
C ASP A 34 -17.50 -9.82 -8.75
N GLU A 35 -16.30 -9.98 -9.31
CA GLU A 35 -15.27 -10.87 -8.75
C GLU A 35 -14.74 -10.35 -7.42
N LEU A 36 -14.35 -9.08 -7.35
CA LEU A 36 -13.80 -8.46 -6.13
C LEU A 36 -14.82 -8.45 -4.98
N THR A 37 -16.11 -8.38 -5.29
CA THR A 37 -17.19 -8.49 -4.30
C THR A 37 -17.23 -9.87 -3.63
N GLN A 38 -16.78 -10.94 -4.29
CA GLN A 38 -16.73 -12.30 -3.73
C GLN A 38 -15.49 -12.56 -2.87
N MET A 39 -14.55 -11.63 -2.79
CA MET A 39 -13.32 -11.78 -2.02
C MET A 39 -13.54 -11.43 -0.55
N ASP A 40 -12.75 -12.01 0.34
CA ASP A 40 -12.79 -11.71 1.79
C ASP A 40 -12.05 -10.42 2.12
N ALA A 41 -11.00 -10.11 1.36
CA ALA A 41 -10.21 -8.88 1.47
C ALA A 41 -9.68 -8.42 0.12
N LEU A 42 -9.25 -7.17 0.04
CA LEU A 42 -8.72 -6.54 -1.18
C LEU A 42 -7.28 -6.07 -0.98
N VAL A 43 -6.52 -6.09 -2.07
CA VAL A 43 -5.18 -5.50 -2.14
C VAL A 43 -5.15 -4.48 -3.26
N LEU A 44 -4.73 -3.25 -2.93
CA LEU A 44 -4.38 -2.20 -3.88
C LEU A 44 -2.87 -2.26 -4.06
N PRO A 45 -2.37 -2.76 -5.19
CA PRO A 45 -0.96 -3.06 -5.37
C PRO A 45 -0.08 -1.81 -5.53
N GLY A 46 1.21 -2.00 -5.35
CA GLY A 46 2.22 -0.95 -5.35
C GLY A 46 2.89 -0.68 -6.70
N VAL A 47 2.12 -0.59 -7.80
CA VAL A 47 2.68 -0.52 -9.16
C VAL A 47 2.13 0.67 -9.94
N GLY A 48 3.00 1.33 -10.71
CA GLY A 48 2.67 2.52 -11.49
C GLY A 48 2.83 3.82 -10.70
N SER A 49 2.32 4.92 -11.24
CA SER A 49 2.22 6.22 -10.57
C SER A 49 0.80 6.46 -10.04
N ALA A 50 0.66 7.38 -9.09
CA ALA A 50 -0.63 7.72 -8.48
C ALA A 50 -1.67 8.10 -9.55
N GLY A 51 -1.30 8.96 -10.51
CA GLY A 51 -2.19 9.36 -11.61
C GLY A 51 -2.65 8.19 -12.45
N LYS A 52 -1.73 7.28 -12.81
CA LYS A 52 -2.06 6.12 -13.63
C LYS A 52 -3.01 5.15 -12.92
N VAL A 53 -2.77 4.90 -11.64
CA VAL A 53 -3.62 4.04 -10.83
C VAL A 53 -5.01 4.65 -10.69
N MET A 54 -5.12 5.93 -10.33
CA MET A 54 -6.41 6.62 -10.19
C MET A 54 -7.19 6.69 -11.51
N GLU A 55 -6.51 6.91 -12.64
CA GLU A 55 -7.13 6.86 -13.97
C GLU A 55 -7.74 5.47 -14.25
N THR A 56 -6.98 4.41 -13.94
CA THR A 56 -7.44 3.03 -14.18
C THR A 56 -8.62 2.67 -13.27
N LEU A 57 -8.54 3.00 -11.98
CA LEU A 57 -9.66 2.80 -11.04
C LEU A 57 -10.93 3.54 -11.49
N SER A 58 -10.78 4.76 -12.01
CA SER A 58 -11.89 5.55 -12.54
C SER A 58 -12.52 4.88 -13.77
N LYS A 59 -11.70 4.49 -14.76
CA LYS A 59 -12.17 3.80 -15.98
C LYS A 59 -12.90 2.49 -15.70
N LYS A 60 -12.54 1.80 -14.61
CA LYS A 60 -13.13 0.53 -14.18
C LYS A 60 -14.28 0.69 -13.17
N ASN A 61 -14.65 1.94 -12.84
CA ASN A 61 -15.66 2.27 -11.81
C ASN A 61 -15.34 1.71 -10.40
N LEU A 62 -14.06 1.43 -10.11
CA LEU A 62 -13.63 0.83 -8.86
C LEU A 62 -13.54 1.84 -7.70
N ILE A 63 -13.42 3.15 -7.97
CA ILE A 63 -13.31 4.19 -6.94
C ILE A 63 -14.48 4.11 -5.95
N SER A 64 -15.71 4.07 -6.46
CA SER A 64 -16.90 4.02 -5.59
C SER A 64 -16.99 2.70 -4.82
N PHE A 65 -16.59 1.60 -5.43
CA PHE A 65 -16.53 0.28 -4.79
C PHE A 65 -15.53 0.27 -3.63
N ILE A 66 -14.29 0.73 -3.86
CA ILE A 66 -13.25 0.80 -2.84
C ILE A 66 -13.66 1.72 -1.68
N LYS A 67 -14.26 2.89 -1.99
CA LYS A 67 -14.72 3.84 -0.95
C LYS A 67 -15.84 3.31 -0.07
N LYS A 68 -16.67 2.40 -0.58
CA LYS A 68 -17.85 1.87 0.12
C LYS A 68 -17.66 0.49 0.72
N THR A 69 -16.56 -0.18 0.43
CA THR A 69 -16.33 -1.53 0.93
C THR A 69 -16.07 -1.54 2.43
N ASN A 70 -16.66 -2.50 3.12
CA ASN A 70 -16.35 -2.80 4.53
C ASN A 70 -15.32 -3.93 4.66
N LYS A 71 -14.85 -4.49 3.54
CA LYS A 71 -13.83 -5.53 3.54
C LYS A 71 -12.47 -4.95 3.95
N PRO A 72 -11.62 -5.71 4.64
CA PRO A 72 -10.24 -5.32 4.85
C PRO A 72 -9.53 -5.01 3.52
N VAL A 73 -8.84 -3.87 3.48
CA VAL A 73 -8.11 -3.39 2.30
C VAL A 73 -6.66 -3.14 2.67
N LEU A 74 -5.74 -3.75 1.94
CA LEU A 74 -4.30 -3.50 2.05
C LEU A 74 -3.83 -2.66 0.86
N GLY A 75 -3.33 -1.44 1.12
CA GLY A 75 -2.62 -0.63 0.12
C GLY A 75 -1.10 -0.84 0.23
N ILE A 76 -0.45 -1.22 -0.88
CA ILE A 76 1.01 -1.42 -0.95
C ILE A 76 1.62 -0.28 -1.76
N CYS A 77 2.64 0.39 -1.26
CA CYS A 77 3.39 1.46 -1.90
C CYS A 77 2.45 2.55 -2.49
N VAL A 78 2.32 2.67 -3.82
CA VAL A 78 1.37 3.60 -4.44
C VAL A 78 -0.08 3.27 -4.04
N GLY A 79 -0.42 2.00 -3.81
CA GLY A 79 -1.73 1.60 -3.30
C GLY A 79 -2.03 2.17 -1.90
N MET A 80 -1.02 2.34 -1.03
CA MET A 80 -1.15 3.10 0.21
C MET A 80 -1.31 4.59 -0.08
N GLN A 81 -0.51 5.14 -0.99
CA GLN A 81 -0.47 6.57 -1.28
C GLN A 81 -1.79 7.10 -1.82
N ILE A 82 -2.48 6.33 -2.65
CA ILE A 82 -3.80 6.73 -3.19
C ILE A 82 -4.94 6.69 -2.15
N LEU A 83 -4.73 6.16 -0.94
CA LEU A 83 -5.72 6.25 0.15
C LEU A 83 -5.87 7.67 0.70
N PHE A 84 -4.84 8.53 0.54
CA PHE A 84 -4.84 9.92 1.00
C PHE A 84 -5.71 10.83 0.11
N ASP A 85 -5.75 12.13 0.43
CA ASP A 85 -6.52 13.12 -0.35
C ASP A 85 -5.84 13.44 -1.68
N TYR A 86 -4.51 13.60 -1.67
CA TYR A 86 -3.76 14.12 -2.80
C TYR A 86 -2.33 13.57 -2.85
N SER A 87 -1.80 13.44 -4.06
CA SER A 87 -0.40 13.12 -4.32
C SER A 87 0.24 14.13 -5.27
N GLU A 88 1.43 14.62 -4.93
CA GLU A 88 2.26 15.43 -5.84
C GLU A 88 2.70 14.63 -7.07
N GLU A 89 2.66 13.30 -7.02
CA GLU A 89 2.92 12.47 -8.17
C GLU A 89 1.79 12.64 -9.19
N ASP A 90 2.15 13.13 -10.38
CA ASP A 90 1.24 13.45 -11.47
C ASP A 90 0.16 14.48 -11.08
N ASN A 91 0.33 15.24 -9.99
CA ASN A 91 -0.63 16.24 -9.50
C ASN A 91 -2.04 15.62 -9.34
N THR A 92 -2.14 14.54 -8.57
CA THR A 92 -3.29 13.63 -8.58
C THR A 92 -4.18 13.80 -7.36
N GLU A 93 -5.48 14.04 -7.56
CA GLU A 93 -6.49 13.80 -6.54
C GLU A 93 -6.68 12.29 -6.34
N CYS A 94 -6.60 11.84 -5.09
CA CYS A 94 -6.62 10.44 -4.73
C CYS A 94 -7.99 10.02 -4.14
N LEU A 95 -8.04 8.89 -3.44
CA LEU A 95 -9.30 8.36 -2.91
C LEU A 95 -9.91 9.21 -1.78
N GLY A 96 -9.10 9.99 -1.03
CA GLY A 96 -9.60 10.81 0.08
C GLY A 96 -10.21 10.01 1.23
N LEU A 97 -9.74 8.79 1.44
CA LEU A 97 -10.17 7.92 2.54
C LEU A 97 -9.43 8.26 3.84
N ILE A 98 -8.20 8.71 3.73
CA ILE A 98 -7.32 9.13 4.80
C ILE A 98 -6.90 10.57 4.54
N LYS A 99 -7.11 11.45 5.52
CA LYS A 99 -6.73 12.85 5.39
C LYS A 99 -5.21 12.99 5.33
N GLY A 100 -4.73 13.81 4.40
CA GLY A 100 -3.32 14.13 4.23
C GLY A 100 -2.84 14.08 2.79
N ASN A 101 -1.58 14.45 2.59
CA ASN A 101 -0.97 14.57 1.28
C ASN A 101 0.29 13.69 1.17
N VAL A 102 0.52 13.21 -0.03
CA VAL A 102 1.74 12.51 -0.42
C VAL A 102 2.65 13.50 -1.16
N THR A 103 3.85 13.72 -0.65
CA THR A 103 4.81 14.70 -1.15
C THR A 103 6.07 14.05 -1.66
N LYS A 104 6.80 14.72 -2.54
CA LYS A 104 8.08 14.23 -3.05
C LYS A 104 9.20 14.42 -2.02
N PHE A 105 10.16 13.48 -1.97
CA PHE A 105 11.40 13.70 -1.21
C PHE A 105 12.18 14.87 -1.79
N ASP A 106 12.66 15.78 -0.92
CA ASP A 106 13.62 16.79 -1.31
C ASP A 106 15.02 16.15 -1.41
N LYS A 107 15.68 16.35 -2.55
CA LYS A 107 17.03 15.83 -2.80
C LYS A 107 18.09 16.43 -1.87
N ASN A 108 17.80 17.56 -1.23
CA ASN A 108 18.70 18.18 -0.27
C ASN A 108 18.62 17.49 1.10
N ASP A 109 17.52 16.80 1.40
CA ASP A 109 17.27 16.17 2.69
C ASP A 109 17.64 14.68 2.71
N VAL A 110 17.79 14.04 1.53
CA VAL A 110 17.98 12.60 1.39
C VAL A 110 19.16 12.25 0.49
N ILE A 111 19.68 11.03 0.67
CA ILE A 111 20.85 10.54 -0.08
C ILE A 111 20.52 10.38 -1.58
N ALA A 112 19.32 9.91 -1.90
CA ALA A 112 18.86 9.68 -3.27
C ALA A 112 17.33 9.72 -3.38
N VAL A 113 16.83 10.10 -4.56
CA VAL A 113 15.41 9.97 -4.93
C VAL A 113 15.36 9.22 -6.27
N PRO A 114 14.68 8.08 -6.33
CA PRO A 114 13.89 7.42 -5.29
C PRO A 114 14.74 6.83 -4.15
N GLN A 115 14.12 6.67 -2.96
CA GLN A 115 14.59 5.74 -1.95
C GLN A 115 14.44 4.33 -2.54
N MET A 116 15.56 3.62 -2.71
CA MET A 116 15.57 2.24 -3.17
C MET A 116 16.46 1.38 -2.28
N GLY A 117 15.87 0.36 -1.65
CA GLY A 117 16.62 -0.54 -0.78
C GLY A 117 15.94 -0.80 0.56
N TRP A 118 16.69 -1.43 1.45
CA TRP A 118 16.22 -1.82 2.78
C TRP A 118 16.33 -0.65 3.76
N ASN A 119 15.24 -0.42 4.49
CA ASN A 119 15.22 0.58 5.57
C ASN A 119 14.40 0.06 6.75
N LYS A 120 14.71 0.60 7.95
CA LYS A 120 14.07 0.18 9.20
C LYS A 120 12.67 0.77 9.31
N VAL A 121 11.74 -0.06 9.72
CA VAL A 121 10.39 0.32 10.16
C VAL A 121 10.30 0.12 11.66
N GLU A 122 9.74 1.08 12.37
CA GLU A 122 9.38 1.00 13.78
C GLU A 122 7.86 1.11 13.91
N CYS A 123 7.21 0.07 14.43
CA CYS A 123 5.77 -0.02 14.56
C CYS A 123 5.33 0.21 16.01
N LYS A 124 4.36 1.11 16.23
CA LYS A 124 3.87 1.42 17.56
C LYS A 124 2.82 0.47 18.11
N LEU A 125 2.18 -0.30 17.24
CA LEU A 125 1.06 -1.18 17.64
C LEU A 125 1.49 -2.63 17.87
N ASP A 126 2.57 -3.06 17.22
CA ASP A 126 3.00 -4.45 17.24
C ASP A 126 4.49 -4.52 16.93
N ASP A 127 5.30 -4.77 17.95
CA ASP A 127 6.77 -4.87 17.83
C ASP A 127 7.20 -6.03 16.92
N THR A 128 6.33 -7.00 16.62
CA THR A 128 6.61 -8.06 15.66
C THR A 128 6.71 -7.55 14.22
N LEU A 129 6.22 -6.34 13.96
CA LEU A 129 6.33 -5.64 12.69
C LEU A 129 7.56 -4.72 12.60
N ASP A 130 8.34 -4.61 13.66
CA ASP A 130 9.64 -3.93 13.62
C ASP A 130 10.61 -4.73 12.75
N GLY A 131 11.31 -4.04 11.88
CA GLY A 131 12.26 -4.74 11.02
C GLY A 131 12.73 -3.93 9.83
N TYR A 132 13.51 -4.59 8.98
CA TYR A 132 13.95 -4.02 7.71
C TYR A 132 13.04 -4.49 6.59
N TYR A 133 12.57 -3.51 5.79
CA TYR A 133 11.69 -3.72 4.65
C TYR A 133 12.28 -3.06 3.41
N TYR A 134 11.88 -3.55 2.24
CA TYR A 134 12.33 -3.01 0.95
C TYR A 134 11.43 -1.87 0.50
N PHE A 135 12.04 -0.71 0.27
CA PHE A 135 11.40 0.51 -0.24
C PHE A 135 11.82 0.78 -1.68
N ALA A 136 10.89 1.36 -2.46
CA ALA A 136 11.14 1.81 -3.83
C ALA A 136 10.20 3.01 -4.13
N ASN A 137 10.42 4.16 -3.45
CA ASN A 137 9.51 5.29 -3.52
C ASN A 137 10.22 6.64 -3.65
N SER A 138 9.64 7.53 -4.46
CA SER A 138 10.04 8.94 -4.59
C SER A 138 9.15 9.88 -3.79
N TYR A 139 7.97 9.39 -3.38
CA TYR A 139 6.95 10.15 -2.67
C TYR A 139 6.61 9.45 -1.36
N PHE A 140 6.18 10.23 -0.38
CA PHE A 140 5.89 9.74 0.97
C PHE A 140 4.83 10.60 1.65
N ASN A 141 4.17 10.08 2.67
CA ASN A 141 3.29 10.83 3.55
C ASN A 141 3.99 11.16 4.88
N LYS A 142 3.95 12.44 5.28
CA LYS A 142 4.53 12.93 6.55
C LYS A 142 3.50 13.12 7.67
N ASP A 143 2.22 13.02 7.34
CA ASP A 143 1.13 13.20 8.31
C ASP A 143 1.09 12.01 9.26
N ARG A 144 0.71 12.26 10.53
CA ARG A 144 0.89 11.27 11.60
C ARG A 144 -0.39 10.71 12.19
N ASP A 145 -1.55 11.25 11.81
CA ASP A 145 -2.82 10.95 12.48
C ASP A 145 -3.21 9.47 12.45
N TYR A 146 -2.90 8.78 11.35
CA TYR A 146 -3.21 7.35 11.16
C TYR A 146 -1.96 6.49 11.05
N THR A 147 -0.79 7.05 11.39
CA THR A 147 0.49 6.37 11.28
C THR A 147 0.72 5.46 12.46
N VAL A 148 0.90 4.18 12.17
CA VAL A 148 1.22 3.14 13.16
C VAL A 148 2.66 2.63 13.01
N GLY A 149 3.29 2.81 11.84
CA GLY A 149 4.70 2.50 11.62
C GLY A 149 5.44 3.64 10.94
N PHE A 150 6.69 3.85 11.33
CA PHE A 150 7.54 4.96 10.91
C PHE A 150 8.85 4.47 10.33
N THR A 151 9.38 5.26 9.40
CA THR A 151 10.72 5.09 8.81
C THR A 151 11.40 6.45 8.71
N SER A 152 12.70 6.49 8.87
CA SER A 152 13.50 7.70 8.68
C SER A 152 14.30 7.60 7.38
N TYR A 153 14.13 8.60 6.51
CA TYR A 153 14.94 8.79 5.31
C TYR A 153 15.03 10.28 5.02
N GLY A 154 16.06 10.93 5.54
CA GLY A 154 16.12 12.37 5.70
C GLY A 154 15.14 12.81 6.78
N ASN A 155 13.86 12.81 6.48
CA ASN A 155 12.78 13.06 7.42
C ASN A 155 12.10 11.74 7.86
N GLN A 156 11.43 11.76 9.02
CA GLN A 156 10.59 10.66 9.44
C GLN A 156 9.25 10.73 8.70
N PHE A 157 8.80 9.58 8.17
CA PHE A 157 7.57 9.48 7.41
C PHE A 157 6.74 8.23 7.78
N SER A 158 5.49 8.22 7.33
CA SER A 158 4.55 7.12 7.54
C SER A 158 4.90 5.92 6.65
N SER A 159 5.34 4.83 7.25
CA SER A 159 5.63 3.58 6.53
C SER A 159 4.54 2.52 6.72
N ILE A 160 3.74 2.61 7.79
CA ILE A 160 2.50 1.83 7.96
C ILE A 160 1.41 2.78 8.45
N ILE A 161 0.25 2.72 7.83
CA ILE A 161 -0.95 3.47 8.23
C ILE A 161 -2.10 2.51 8.48
N LYS A 162 -2.99 2.86 9.42
CA LYS A 162 -4.21 2.09 9.70
C LYS A 162 -5.36 3.05 10.01
N LYS A 163 -6.46 2.89 9.26
CA LYS A 163 -7.73 3.58 9.50
C LYS A 163 -8.89 2.68 9.13
N ASP A 164 -9.78 2.43 10.09
CA ASP A 164 -10.95 1.58 9.91
C ASP A 164 -10.55 0.21 9.33
N ASN A 165 -11.08 -0.16 8.17
CA ASN A 165 -10.77 -1.37 7.43
C ASN A 165 -9.58 -1.22 6.46
N PHE A 166 -8.91 -0.07 6.43
CA PHE A 166 -7.76 0.21 5.55
C PHE A 166 -6.45 0.09 6.32
N LEU A 167 -5.56 -0.78 5.82
CA LEU A 167 -4.16 -0.89 6.19
C LEU A 167 -3.31 -0.48 4.99
N GLY A 168 -2.27 0.30 5.19
CA GLY A 168 -1.33 0.65 4.11
C GLY A 168 0.11 0.48 4.54
N CYS A 169 0.98 0.09 3.61
CA CYS A 169 2.43 0.08 3.81
C CYS A 169 3.15 0.75 2.63
N GLN A 170 4.15 1.59 2.94
CA GLN A 170 4.95 2.27 1.92
C GLN A 170 6.00 1.35 1.29
N PHE A 171 6.46 0.36 2.03
CA PHE A 171 7.39 -0.65 1.55
C PHE A 171 6.67 -1.73 0.74
N HIS A 172 7.46 -2.60 0.11
CA HIS A 172 7.00 -3.76 -0.65
C HIS A 172 7.12 -5.03 0.21
N PRO A 173 6.06 -5.51 0.88
CA PRO A 173 6.14 -6.71 1.70
C PRO A 173 6.48 -7.95 0.86
N GLU A 174 6.04 -8.03 -0.40
CA GLU A 174 6.34 -9.10 -1.33
C GLU A 174 7.84 -9.21 -1.68
N LYS A 175 8.61 -8.13 -1.42
CA LYS A 175 10.08 -8.04 -1.62
C LYS A 175 10.86 -8.00 -0.29
N SER A 176 10.17 -8.03 0.84
CA SER A 176 10.76 -7.82 2.17
C SER A 176 11.08 -9.11 2.93
N SER A 177 11.27 -10.22 2.21
CA SER A 177 11.69 -11.49 2.79
C SER A 177 10.82 -11.92 3.98
N LYS A 178 11.40 -12.37 5.09
CA LYS A 178 10.67 -12.85 6.28
C LYS A 178 9.86 -11.74 6.97
N ALA A 179 10.38 -10.51 7.03
CA ALA A 179 9.63 -9.39 7.61
C ALA A 179 8.35 -9.11 6.81
N GLY A 180 8.43 -9.16 5.48
CA GLY A 180 7.26 -9.02 4.62
C GLY A 180 6.23 -10.14 4.80
N GLU A 181 6.68 -11.39 5.01
CA GLU A 181 5.77 -12.50 5.33
C GLU A 181 5.05 -12.28 6.66
N VAL A 182 5.75 -11.80 7.69
CA VAL A 182 5.14 -11.47 8.99
C VAL A 182 4.09 -10.38 8.83
N PHE A 183 4.40 -9.32 8.08
CA PHE A 183 3.46 -8.24 7.80
C PHE A 183 2.20 -8.73 7.06
N LEU A 184 2.36 -9.53 6.00
CA LEU A 184 1.23 -10.09 5.28
C LEU A 184 0.40 -11.05 6.13
N LYS A 185 1.03 -11.87 6.98
CA LYS A 185 0.33 -12.73 7.96
C LYS A 185 -0.46 -11.91 8.97
N ASN A 186 0.08 -10.79 9.45
CA ASN A 186 -0.63 -9.89 10.35
C ASN A 186 -1.90 -9.32 9.68
N PHE A 187 -1.79 -8.88 8.42
CA PHE A 187 -2.97 -8.46 7.64
C PHE A 187 -3.98 -9.61 7.49
N ILE A 188 -3.56 -10.80 7.08
CA ILE A 188 -4.42 -11.97 6.91
C ILE A 188 -5.16 -12.33 8.20
N ASN A 189 -4.48 -12.28 9.34
CA ASN A 189 -5.07 -12.59 10.65
C ASN A 189 -6.06 -11.50 11.14
N SER A 190 -6.10 -10.35 10.49
CA SER A 190 -7.05 -9.26 10.80
C SER A 190 -8.36 -9.34 9.99
N ILE A 191 -8.45 -10.29 9.04
CA ILE A 191 -9.64 -10.58 8.22
C ILE A 191 -10.57 -11.51 9.00
#